data_79ed9ec83ac19e2df6acec3ea5000f4f
#
_entry.id   79ed9ec83ac19e2df6acec3ea5000f4f
#
_cell.length_a   1.000
_cell.length_b   1.000
_cell.length_c   1.000
_cell.angle_alpha   90.00
_cell.angle_beta   90.00
_cell.angle_gamma   90.00
#
_symmetry.space_group_name_H-M   'P 1'
#
loop_
_entity.id
_entity.type
_entity.pdbx_description
1 polymer ?
#
loop_
_entity_poly.entity_id
_entity_poly.type
_entity_poly.pdbx_seq_one_letter_code
_entity_poly.pdbx_strand_id
1 'polypeptide(L)'
;MWYLEDYWVGKEIESVDRYLVTQEEIMEVGRRWDPRPFHTDPEAAAKSFFGGVVACSAHLFAIVSWLAHHMEEPTVAVSGLGWNNIKMHAPVRPNDEIYSKVKCLEARPSKKQPDCGVVTVHNDLFNQKGELVYTAECSFLVLRRPAEKS
;
A
#
# COMPACT_ATOMS: atom_id res chain seq x y z
N MET A 1 -11.36 9.21 12.95
CA MET A 1 -10.78 7.84 13.01
C MET A 1 -11.83 6.81 12.60
N TRP A 2 -11.43 5.85 11.77
CA TRP A 2 -12.31 4.78 11.32
C TRP A 2 -12.16 3.53 12.17
N TYR A 3 -13.30 3.05 12.66
CA TYR A 3 -13.50 1.79 13.36
C TYR A 3 -14.15 0.77 12.41
N LEU A 4 -14.41 -0.45 12.89
CA LEU A 4 -15.09 -1.49 12.08
C LEU A 4 -16.40 -0.97 11.48
N GLU A 5 -17.17 -0.23 12.25
CA GLU A 5 -18.50 0.27 11.88
C GLU A 5 -18.46 1.32 10.75
N ASP A 6 -17.28 1.87 10.47
CA ASP A 6 -17.06 2.81 9.37
C ASP A 6 -16.70 2.13 8.05
N TYR A 7 -16.59 0.78 8.05
CA TYR A 7 -16.32 -0.02 6.87
C TYR A 7 -17.55 -0.80 6.42
N TRP A 8 -17.75 -0.85 5.12
CA TRP A 8 -18.77 -1.68 4.48
C TRP A 8 -18.24 -2.18 3.14
N VAL A 9 -18.76 -3.32 2.67
CA VAL A 9 -18.38 -3.87 1.36
C VAL A 9 -18.69 -2.86 0.26
N GLY A 10 -17.66 -2.54 -0.53
CA GLY A 10 -17.76 -1.57 -1.62
C GLY A 10 -17.34 -0.14 -1.26
N LYS A 11 -17.05 0.14 0.04
CA LYS A 11 -16.49 1.45 0.42
C LYS A 11 -15.19 1.69 -0.34
N GLU A 12 -15.10 2.84 -0.98
CA GLU A 12 -13.90 3.29 -1.70
C GLU A 12 -13.28 4.49 -0.99
N ILE A 13 -11.97 4.47 -0.85
CA ILE A 13 -11.16 5.55 -0.27
C ILE A 13 -9.92 5.76 -1.12
N GLU A 14 -9.42 6.98 -1.13
CA GLU A 14 -8.21 7.37 -1.86
C GLU A 14 -7.25 8.07 -0.92
N SER A 15 -5.96 7.89 -1.12
CA SER A 15 -4.96 8.62 -0.34
C SER A 15 -5.05 10.12 -0.62
N VAL A 16 -4.95 10.93 0.44
CA VAL A 16 -4.95 12.39 0.31
C VAL A 16 -3.61 12.92 -0.13
N ASP A 17 -2.55 12.15 0.13
CA ASP A 17 -1.19 12.46 -0.27
C ASP A 17 -0.71 11.52 -1.38
N ARG A 18 0.34 11.95 -2.06
CA ARG A 18 1.09 11.17 -3.03
C ARG A 18 2.50 10.92 -2.53
N TYR A 19 3.03 9.75 -2.81
CA TYR A 19 4.41 9.39 -2.47
C TYR A 19 5.32 9.71 -3.64
N LEU A 20 6.23 10.69 -3.46
CA LEU A 20 7.26 10.98 -4.46
C LEU A 20 8.38 9.96 -4.36
N VAL A 21 8.61 9.24 -5.45
CA VAL A 21 9.70 8.24 -5.55
C VAL A 21 10.93 8.91 -6.14
N THR A 22 12.02 8.94 -5.37
CA THR A 22 13.29 9.51 -5.86
C THR A 22 14.26 8.42 -6.30
N GLN A 23 15.13 8.72 -7.25
CA GLN A 23 16.18 7.79 -7.67
C GLN A 23 17.10 7.42 -6.50
N GLU A 24 17.42 8.38 -5.65
CA GLU A 24 18.25 8.16 -4.46
C GLU A 24 17.64 7.11 -3.53
N GLU A 25 16.34 7.22 -3.25
CA GLU A 25 15.64 6.26 -2.40
C GLU A 25 15.52 4.89 -3.06
N ILE A 26 15.21 4.83 -4.36
CA ILE A 26 15.18 3.55 -5.11
C ILE A 26 16.49 2.81 -4.93
N MET A 27 17.60 3.50 -5.11
CA MET A 27 18.94 2.91 -5.03
C MET A 27 19.31 2.53 -3.60
N GLU A 28 18.95 3.34 -2.61
CA GLU A 28 19.18 3.07 -1.20
C GLU A 28 18.42 1.81 -0.74
N VAL A 29 17.12 1.76 -1.01
CA VAL A 29 16.29 0.59 -0.69
C VAL A 29 16.76 -0.64 -1.48
N GLY A 30 17.11 -0.46 -2.74
CA GLY A 30 17.65 -1.53 -3.58
C GLY A 30 18.93 -2.12 -3.00
N ARG A 31 19.90 -1.30 -2.64
CA ARG A 31 21.15 -1.76 -2.02
C ARG A 31 20.94 -2.54 -0.73
N ARG A 32 19.97 -2.12 0.04
CA ARG A 32 19.70 -2.71 1.35
C ARG A 32 18.90 -4.02 1.26
N TRP A 33 17.90 -4.10 0.35
CA TRP A 33 16.91 -5.17 0.35
C TRP A 33 16.86 -6.04 -0.90
N ASP A 34 17.23 -5.49 -2.05
CA ASP A 34 17.25 -6.21 -3.34
C ASP A 34 18.33 -5.61 -4.26
N PRO A 35 19.61 -5.98 -4.06
CA PRO A 35 20.74 -5.32 -4.72
C PRO A 35 20.96 -5.75 -6.18
N ARG A 36 19.89 -5.88 -6.94
CA ARG A 36 19.99 -6.13 -8.39
C ARG A 36 20.42 -4.85 -9.11
N PRO A 37 21.22 -4.96 -10.21
CA PRO A 37 21.76 -3.80 -10.88
C PRO A 37 20.73 -2.76 -11.33
N PHE A 38 19.55 -3.19 -11.79
CA PHE A 38 18.49 -2.27 -12.22
C PHE A 38 17.77 -1.54 -11.08
N HIS A 39 18.11 -1.86 -9.81
CA HIS A 39 17.68 -1.10 -8.64
C HIS A 39 18.79 -0.23 -8.04
N THR A 40 20.05 -0.45 -8.43
CA THR A 40 21.20 0.10 -7.70
C THR A 40 22.23 0.82 -8.56
N ASP A 41 22.23 0.60 -9.88
CA ASP A 41 23.24 1.12 -10.80
C ASP A 41 22.55 1.74 -12.02
N PRO A 42 22.56 3.09 -12.16
CA PRO A 42 21.91 3.78 -13.27
C PRO A 42 22.44 3.37 -14.65
N GLU A 43 23.75 3.10 -14.77
CA GLU A 43 24.36 2.70 -16.04
C GLU A 43 23.91 1.29 -16.44
N ALA A 44 23.98 0.34 -15.51
CA ALA A 44 23.49 -1.02 -15.73
C ALA A 44 21.97 -1.05 -15.96
N ALA A 45 21.22 -0.27 -15.21
CA ALA A 45 19.77 -0.15 -15.34
C ALA A 45 19.36 0.38 -16.74
N ALA A 46 20.08 1.34 -17.29
CA ALA A 46 19.85 1.88 -18.62
C ALA A 46 19.95 0.81 -19.72
N LYS A 47 20.80 -0.20 -19.52
CA LYS A 47 20.99 -1.34 -20.42
C LYS A 47 20.07 -2.53 -20.12
N SER A 48 19.31 -2.46 -19.03
CA SER A 48 18.39 -3.52 -18.60
C SER A 48 17.08 -3.51 -19.40
N PHE A 49 16.27 -4.55 -19.18
CA PHE A 49 14.90 -4.63 -19.70
C PHE A 49 14.07 -3.37 -19.40
N PHE A 50 14.32 -2.70 -18.27
CA PHE A 50 13.56 -1.52 -17.84
C PHE A 50 14.04 -0.22 -18.50
N GLY A 51 15.24 -0.17 -19.05
CA GLY A 51 15.81 1.03 -19.67
C GLY A 51 16.13 2.17 -18.68
N GLY A 52 16.18 1.88 -17.40
CA GLY A 52 16.47 2.83 -16.32
C GLY A 52 16.22 2.22 -14.95
N VAL A 53 16.59 2.95 -13.91
CA VAL A 53 16.42 2.51 -12.53
C VAL A 53 14.93 2.38 -12.20
N VAL A 54 14.55 1.29 -11.51
CA VAL A 54 13.19 1.02 -11.06
C VAL A 54 13.18 0.56 -9.60
N ALA A 55 12.09 0.89 -8.89
CA ALA A 55 11.89 0.48 -7.50
C ALA A 55 11.74 -1.04 -7.38
N CYS A 56 12.32 -1.61 -6.32
CA CYS A 56 12.14 -3.03 -5.99
C CYS A 56 10.78 -3.32 -5.33
N SER A 57 10.40 -4.59 -5.27
CA SER A 57 9.13 -5.02 -4.66
C SER A 57 8.99 -4.61 -3.21
N ALA A 58 10.07 -4.70 -2.43
CA ALA A 58 10.07 -4.27 -1.03
C ALA A 58 9.77 -2.77 -0.88
N HIS A 59 10.26 -1.96 -1.82
CA HIS A 59 9.99 -0.53 -1.86
C HIS A 59 8.51 -0.23 -2.12
N LEU A 60 7.90 -0.93 -3.08
CA LEU A 60 6.47 -0.78 -3.37
C LEU A 60 5.61 -1.18 -2.16
N PHE A 61 5.98 -2.25 -1.47
CA PHE A 61 5.29 -2.66 -0.25
C PHE A 61 5.39 -1.59 0.85
N ALA A 62 6.55 -0.97 1.02
CA ALA A 62 6.74 0.14 1.96
C ALA A 62 5.89 1.36 1.57
N ILE A 63 5.78 1.68 0.29
CA ILE A 63 4.95 2.78 -0.22
C ILE A 63 3.47 2.52 0.07
N VAL A 64 2.97 1.29 -0.13
CA VAL A 64 1.60 0.90 0.25
C VAL A 64 1.35 1.18 1.73
N SER A 65 2.27 0.77 2.58
CA SER A 65 2.16 0.99 4.03
C SER A 65 2.16 2.48 4.38
N TRP A 66 3.01 3.26 3.75
CA TRP A 66 3.04 4.71 3.95
C TRP A 66 1.71 5.37 3.53
N LEU A 67 1.19 5.02 2.36
CA LEU A 67 -0.08 5.56 1.85
C LEU A 67 -1.28 5.18 2.72
N ALA A 68 -1.25 4.01 3.38
CA ALA A 68 -2.28 3.60 4.32
C ALA A 68 -2.42 4.54 5.53
N HIS A 69 -1.35 5.27 5.87
CA HIS A 69 -1.35 6.30 6.91
C HIS A 69 -1.67 7.71 6.38
N HIS A 70 -1.92 7.86 5.09
CA HIS A 70 -2.19 9.13 4.41
C HIS A 70 -3.55 9.12 3.72
N MET A 71 -4.52 8.48 4.35
CA MET A 71 -5.94 8.52 3.98
C MET A 71 -6.61 9.72 4.65
N GLU A 72 -7.82 10.07 4.23
CA GLU A 72 -8.60 11.16 4.82
C GLU A 72 -8.76 11.03 6.33
N GLU A 73 -8.97 9.81 6.79
CA GLU A 73 -9.08 9.48 8.21
C GLU A 73 -8.19 8.27 8.56
N PRO A 74 -7.50 8.32 9.70
CA PRO A 74 -6.75 7.16 10.16
C PRO A 74 -7.68 6.02 10.60
N THR A 75 -7.29 4.80 10.28
CA THR A 75 -7.97 3.59 10.75
C THR A 75 -7.38 3.15 12.09
N VAL A 76 -8.23 2.77 13.03
CA VAL A 76 -7.80 2.22 14.33
C VAL A 76 -7.42 0.75 14.16
N ALA A 77 -6.38 0.50 13.35
CA ALA A 77 -5.86 -0.82 13.09
C ALA A 77 -5.08 -1.37 14.29
N VAL A 78 -5.28 -2.64 14.58
CA VAL A 78 -4.62 -3.34 15.68
C VAL A 78 -3.46 -4.20 15.18
N SER A 79 -3.67 -4.92 14.07
CA SER A 79 -2.68 -5.85 13.52
C SER A 79 -2.98 -6.18 12.07
N GLY A 80 -1.94 -6.33 11.27
CA GLY A 80 -2.04 -6.95 9.95
C GLY A 80 -2.27 -8.46 10.11
N LEU A 81 -3.12 -9.03 9.25
CA LEU A 81 -3.43 -10.46 9.25
C LEU A 81 -2.83 -11.19 8.05
N GLY A 82 -2.69 -10.50 6.93
CA GLY A 82 -2.13 -11.10 5.74
C GLY A 82 -2.29 -10.26 4.49
N TRP A 83 -1.52 -10.66 3.48
CA TRP A 83 -1.53 -10.07 2.15
C TRP A 83 -1.71 -11.18 1.12
N ASN A 84 -2.57 -10.93 0.13
CA ASN A 84 -2.84 -11.87 -0.95
C ASN A 84 -2.79 -11.15 -2.31
N ASN A 85 -2.56 -11.93 -3.36
CA ASN A 85 -2.64 -11.47 -4.75
C ASN A 85 -1.81 -10.22 -5.03
N ILE A 86 -0.59 -10.17 -4.51
CA ILE A 86 0.35 -9.08 -4.78
C ILE A 86 0.83 -9.20 -6.22
N LYS A 87 0.58 -8.16 -7.03
CA LYS A 87 0.99 -8.08 -8.43
C LYS A 87 1.61 -6.73 -8.74
N MET A 88 2.71 -6.75 -9.50
CA MET A 88 3.31 -5.57 -10.10
C MET A 88 2.89 -5.52 -11.57
N HIS A 89 2.30 -4.39 -11.98
CA HIS A 89 1.73 -4.24 -13.33
C HIS A 89 2.60 -3.39 -14.24
N ALA A 90 3.31 -2.42 -13.68
CA ALA A 90 4.21 -1.54 -14.39
C ALA A 90 5.37 -1.11 -13.47
N PRO A 91 6.56 -0.83 -14.02
CA PRO A 91 7.68 -0.39 -13.20
C PRO A 91 7.42 0.99 -12.61
N VAL A 92 7.86 1.17 -11.35
CA VAL A 92 7.87 2.47 -10.68
C VAL A 92 9.26 3.09 -10.86
N ARG A 93 9.29 4.30 -11.39
CA ARG A 93 10.48 5.00 -11.85
C ARG A 93 10.79 6.23 -11.01
N PRO A 94 12.02 6.76 -11.08
CA PRO A 94 12.34 8.03 -10.46
C PRO A 94 11.36 9.14 -10.87
N ASN A 95 10.99 9.97 -9.90
CA ASN A 95 10.03 11.07 -10.00
C ASN A 95 8.56 10.66 -10.19
N ASP A 96 8.25 9.38 -10.13
CA ASP A 96 6.86 8.95 -10.05
C ASP A 96 6.22 9.43 -8.74
N GLU A 97 4.97 9.85 -8.83
CA GLU A 97 4.14 10.23 -7.69
C GLU A 97 3.02 9.20 -7.56
N ILE A 98 3.12 8.37 -6.52
CA ILE A 98 2.25 7.23 -6.31
C ILE A 98 1.10 7.60 -5.38
N TYR A 99 -0.11 7.22 -5.76
CA TYR A 99 -1.29 7.33 -4.91
C TYR A 99 -2.05 6.00 -4.86
N SER A 100 -2.88 5.85 -3.84
CA SER A 100 -3.60 4.62 -3.57
C SER A 100 -5.10 4.84 -3.70
N LYS A 101 -5.77 3.89 -4.34
CA LYS A 101 -7.22 3.70 -4.26
C LYS A 101 -7.49 2.36 -3.58
N VAL A 102 -8.37 2.39 -2.58
CA VAL A 102 -8.65 1.24 -1.73
C VAL A 102 -10.14 0.96 -1.78
N LYS A 103 -10.50 -0.31 -1.95
CA LYS A 103 -11.88 -0.78 -1.91
C LYS A 103 -12.04 -1.83 -0.83
N CYS A 104 -13.02 -1.65 0.05
CA CYS A 104 -13.35 -2.63 1.06
C CYS A 104 -14.06 -3.83 0.42
N LEU A 105 -13.51 -5.02 0.64
CA LEU A 105 -14.05 -6.30 0.15
C LEU A 105 -14.83 -7.04 1.22
N GLU A 106 -14.43 -6.90 2.49
CA GLU A 106 -15.04 -7.56 3.64
C GLU A 106 -14.89 -6.69 4.89
N ALA A 107 -15.94 -6.63 5.68
CA ALA A 107 -15.92 -6.03 7.00
C ALA A 107 -16.84 -6.85 7.90
N ARG A 108 -16.30 -7.48 8.94
CA ARG A 108 -17.06 -8.36 9.83
C ARG A 108 -16.48 -8.34 11.24
N PRO A 109 -17.30 -8.62 12.28
CA PRO A 109 -16.77 -8.85 13.61
C PRO A 109 -15.76 -9.99 13.64
N SER A 110 -14.75 -9.87 14.49
CA SER A 110 -13.81 -10.96 14.74
C SER A 110 -14.47 -12.08 15.53
N LYS A 111 -14.21 -13.34 15.15
CA LYS A 111 -14.67 -14.51 15.90
C LYS A 111 -13.88 -14.74 17.18
N LYS A 112 -12.64 -14.23 17.23
CA LYS A 112 -11.70 -14.48 18.34
C LYS A 112 -11.54 -13.28 19.27
N GLN A 113 -11.72 -12.07 18.77
CA GLN A 113 -11.49 -10.81 19.49
C GLN A 113 -12.79 -10.00 19.50
N PRO A 114 -13.56 -10.03 20.61
CA PRO A 114 -14.90 -9.39 20.65
C PRO A 114 -14.89 -7.88 20.37
N ASP A 115 -13.81 -7.20 20.74
CA ASP A 115 -13.67 -5.75 20.57
C ASP A 115 -13.09 -5.36 19.21
N CYS A 116 -12.90 -6.34 18.33
CA CYS A 116 -12.30 -6.14 17.00
C CYS A 116 -13.19 -6.67 15.88
N GLY A 117 -12.86 -6.22 14.69
CA GLY A 117 -13.35 -6.78 13.46
C GLY A 117 -12.23 -7.06 12.48
N VAL A 118 -12.56 -7.78 11.44
CA VAL A 118 -11.67 -8.06 10.30
C VAL A 118 -12.15 -7.24 9.12
N VAL A 119 -11.23 -6.46 8.55
CA VAL A 119 -11.44 -5.72 7.30
C VAL A 119 -10.46 -6.26 6.26
N THR A 120 -10.98 -6.57 5.10
CA THR A 120 -10.17 -6.92 3.91
C THR A 120 -10.38 -5.86 2.85
N VAL A 121 -9.28 -5.33 2.33
CA VAL A 121 -9.31 -4.30 1.30
C VAL A 121 -8.51 -4.74 0.08
N HIS A 122 -8.92 -4.25 -1.08
CA HIS A 122 -8.14 -4.28 -2.31
C HIS A 122 -7.47 -2.92 -2.50
N ASN A 123 -6.15 -2.94 -2.70
CA ASN A 123 -5.35 -1.75 -2.96
C ASN A 123 -4.93 -1.70 -4.42
N ASP A 124 -5.15 -0.57 -5.06
CA ASP A 124 -4.59 -0.21 -6.35
C ASP A 124 -3.61 0.94 -6.16
N LEU A 125 -2.37 0.79 -6.62
CA LEU A 125 -1.43 1.91 -6.70
C LEU A 125 -1.32 2.40 -8.14
N PHE A 126 -1.39 3.72 -8.28
CA PHE A 126 -1.26 4.42 -9.56
C PHE A 126 -0.08 5.39 -9.52
N ASN A 127 0.53 5.63 -10.68
CA ASN A 127 1.47 6.73 -10.84
C ASN A 127 0.74 8.03 -11.26
N GLN A 128 1.47 9.11 -11.45
CA GLN A 128 0.93 10.44 -11.82
C GLN A 128 0.23 10.47 -13.18
N LYS A 129 0.46 9.46 -14.03
CA LYS A 129 -0.20 9.30 -15.34
C LYS A 129 -1.51 8.52 -15.24
N GLY A 130 -1.90 8.08 -14.03
CA GLY A 130 -3.03 7.19 -13.83
C GLY A 130 -2.77 5.74 -14.28
N GLU A 131 -1.52 5.35 -14.47
CA GLU A 131 -1.13 4.00 -14.80
C GLU A 131 -1.12 3.13 -13.55
N LEU A 132 -1.79 1.96 -13.62
CA LEU A 132 -1.79 0.98 -12.54
C LEU A 132 -0.40 0.34 -12.42
N VAL A 133 0.24 0.47 -11.27
CA VAL A 133 1.59 -0.05 -11.04
C VAL A 133 1.63 -1.26 -10.11
N TYR A 134 0.66 -1.36 -9.21
CA TYR A 134 0.66 -2.41 -8.18
C TYR A 134 -0.75 -2.68 -7.69
N THR A 135 -1.07 -3.94 -7.41
CA THR A 135 -2.31 -4.34 -6.74
C THR A 135 -2.03 -5.36 -5.65
N ALA A 136 -2.82 -5.32 -4.60
CA ALA A 136 -2.77 -6.32 -3.52
C ALA A 136 -4.06 -6.31 -2.71
N GLU A 137 -4.35 -7.42 -2.05
CA GLU A 137 -5.39 -7.51 -1.02
C GLU A 137 -4.73 -7.59 0.36
N CYS A 138 -5.26 -6.84 1.32
CA CYS A 138 -4.77 -6.82 2.69
C CYS A 138 -5.92 -7.07 3.66
N SER A 139 -5.69 -7.95 4.62
CA SER A 139 -6.62 -8.16 5.75
C SER A 139 -5.96 -7.69 7.04
N PHE A 140 -6.73 -7.00 7.87
CA PHE A 140 -6.26 -6.47 9.15
C PHE A 140 -7.35 -6.46 10.20
N LEU A 141 -6.93 -6.51 11.47
CA LEU A 141 -7.80 -6.29 12.62
C LEU A 141 -7.95 -4.79 12.85
N VAL A 142 -9.18 -4.38 13.11
CA VAL A 142 -9.55 -3.02 13.45
C VAL A 142 -10.42 -3.03 14.71
N LEU A 143 -10.27 -2.02 15.56
CA LEU A 143 -11.13 -1.90 16.75
C LEU A 143 -12.57 -1.65 16.34
N ARG A 144 -13.48 -2.15 17.16
CA ARG A 144 -14.88 -1.74 17.14
C ARG A 144 -15.04 -0.44 17.91
N ARG A 145 -16.01 0.35 17.52
CA ARG A 145 -16.32 1.59 18.24
C ARG A 145 -16.70 1.28 19.67
N PRO A 146 -16.07 1.93 20.66
CA PRO A 146 -16.48 1.73 22.05
C PRO A 146 -17.96 2.06 22.23
N ALA A 147 -18.67 1.24 23.05
CA ALA A 147 -20.04 1.56 23.41
C ALA A 147 -20.07 2.91 24.15
N GLU A 148 -21.03 3.77 23.78
CA GLU A 148 -21.24 5.00 24.54
C GLU A 148 -21.55 4.62 25.98
N LYS A 149 -20.75 5.16 26.91
CA LYS A 149 -21.07 5.02 28.36
C LYS A 149 -22.29 5.88 28.59
N SER A 150 -23.40 5.21 28.85
CA SER A 150 -24.65 5.83 29.34
C SER A 150 -24.47 6.40 30.75
#